data_89f6120781df0a50aae37699ab0d2fa8
#
_entry.id   89f6120781df0a50aae37699ab0d2fa8
#
_cell.length_a   1.000
_cell.length_b   1.000
_cell.length_c   1.000
_cell.angle_alpha   90.00
_cell.angle_beta   90.00
_cell.angle_gamma   90.00
#
_symmetry.space_group_name_H-M   'P 1'
#
loop_
_entity.id
_entity.type
_entity.pdbx_description
1 polymer ?
#
loop_
_entity_poly.entity_id
_entity_poly.type
_entity_poly.pdbx_seq_one_letter_code
_entity_poly.pdbx_strand_id
1 'polypeptide(L)'
;MTYLCADKSSFIQNHTNMDKGFNYYRIKTTWKGEATDGSLSKRKTEELVYASSYTEAEKVAHALIAGQQRDRFSDNFDIEIVKTKITTLLYSNILAKDEGLVAGLVCTYFTESEETGVGLYGVKVMFTALNEKNGEEKHTHEVIYTPATSNADASERIKKHLGDSIDFVVRDAKFDKAESILWPEDVYKQKASSDAA
;
A
#
# COMPACT_ATOMS: atom_id res chain seq x y z
N MET A 1 35.28 -23.38 4.60
CA MET A 1 34.33 -22.54 3.83
C MET A 1 33.24 -22.11 4.80
N THR A 2 33.34 -20.89 5.30
CA THR A 2 32.42 -20.34 6.30
C THR A 2 31.32 -19.63 5.55
N TYR A 3 30.13 -20.23 5.48
CA TYR A 3 28.94 -19.54 4.95
C TYR A 3 28.52 -18.49 5.97
N LEU A 4 28.68 -17.22 5.63
CA LEU A 4 28.06 -16.12 6.34
C LEU A 4 26.54 -16.26 6.17
N CYS A 5 25.84 -16.72 7.20
CA CYS A 5 24.42 -16.53 7.31
C CYS A 5 24.15 -15.03 7.39
N ALA A 6 23.62 -14.44 6.32
CA ALA A 6 23.09 -13.08 6.36
C ALA A 6 21.98 -13.06 7.41
N ASP A 7 22.14 -12.22 8.42
CA ASP A 7 21.22 -12.08 9.54
C ASP A 7 19.84 -11.61 9.00
N LYS A 8 18.85 -12.52 9.07
CA LYS A 8 17.48 -12.29 8.61
C LYS A 8 16.80 -11.11 9.32
N SER A 9 17.28 -10.76 10.50
CA SER A 9 16.81 -9.58 11.24
C SER A 9 17.21 -8.28 10.57
N SER A 10 18.34 -8.25 9.85
CA SER A 10 18.84 -7.06 9.17
C SER A 10 18.06 -6.75 7.88
N PHE A 11 17.57 -7.77 7.18
CA PHE A 11 16.78 -7.56 5.95
C PHE A 11 15.40 -6.98 6.25
N ILE A 12 14.72 -7.51 7.28
CA ILE A 12 13.43 -6.96 7.76
C ILE A 12 13.64 -5.59 8.39
N GLN A 13 14.75 -5.39 9.12
CA GLN A 13 15.09 -4.11 9.75
C GLN A 13 15.47 -3.02 8.76
N ASN A 14 16.10 -3.33 7.62
CA ASN A 14 16.48 -2.32 6.64
C ASN A 14 15.26 -1.69 5.92
N HIS A 15 14.15 -2.41 5.76
CA HIS A 15 12.89 -1.84 5.23
C HIS A 15 12.05 -1.13 6.29
N THR A 16 12.25 -1.44 7.59
CA THR A 16 11.51 -0.82 8.70
C THR A 16 12.23 0.38 9.33
N ASN A 17 13.50 0.63 9.02
CA ASN A 17 14.28 1.69 9.67
C ASN A 17 14.08 3.10 9.11
N MET A 18 13.44 3.27 7.95
CA MET A 18 13.25 4.62 7.38
C MET A 18 12.06 5.39 7.98
N ASP A 19 11.12 4.72 8.66
CA ASP A 19 9.83 5.33 8.97
C ASP A 19 9.36 5.10 10.42
N LYS A 20 10.22 5.32 11.41
CA LYS A 20 9.80 5.26 12.82
C LYS A 20 8.68 6.29 13.08
N GLY A 21 7.45 5.79 13.14
CA GLY A 21 6.25 6.59 13.45
C GLY A 21 5.21 6.64 12.36
N PHE A 22 5.55 6.40 11.10
CA PHE A 22 4.57 6.40 10.01
C PHE A 22 3.77 5.09 9.93
N ASN A 23 2.51 5.21 9.51
CA ASN A 23 1.60 4.08 9.32
C ASN A 23 0.71 4.32 8.10
N TYR A 24 0.17 3.24 7.54
CA TYR A 24 -0.87 3.35 6.52
C TYR A 24 -2.23 3.46 7.18
N TYR A 25 -2.97 4.52 6.84
CA TYR A 25 -4.36 4.72 7.22
C TYR A 25 -5.24 4.56 5.99
N ARG A 26 -6.37 3.90 6.16
CA ARG A 26 -7.40 3.80 5.12
C ARG A 26 -8.44 4.85 5.35
N ILE A 27 -8.65 5.71 4.37
CA ILE A 27 -9.74 6.66 4.29
C ILE A 27 -10.83 6.02 3.46
N LYS A 28 -12.02 5.96 4.00
CA LYS A 28 -13.22 5.55 3.28
C LYS A 28 -14.15 6.75 3.24
N THR A 29 -14.43 7.23 2.05
CA THR A 29 -15.34 8.33 1.81
C THR A 29 -16.64 7.78 1.21
N THR A 30 -17.77 8.16 1.78
CA THR A 30 -19.10 7.76 1.32
C THR A 30 -19.95 8.99 1.10
N TRP A 31 -20.64 9.07 -0.05
CA TRP A 31 -21.56 10.17 -0.39
C TRP A 31 -22.72 9.68 -1.23
N LYS A 32 -23.72 10.54 -1.41
CA LYS A 32 -24.80 10.33 -2.37
C LYS A 32 -24.45 11.06 -3.67
N GLY A 33 -24.26 10.33 -4.74
CA GLY A 33 -23.99 10.85 -6.07
C GLY A 33 -25.19 10.66 -7.00
N GLU A 34 -25.44 11.60 -7.87
CA GLU A 34 -26.45 11.48 -8.93
C GLU A 34 -25.90 10.58 -10.04
N ALA A 35 -26.71 9.62 -10.45
CA ALA A 35 -26.44 8.77 -11.60
C ALA A 35 -26.91 9.47 -12.89
N THR A 36 -26.48 8.93 -14.05
CA THR A 36 -26.84 9.48 -15.37
C THR A 36 -28.36 9.51 -15.65
N ASP A 37 -29.14 8.72 -14.93
CA ASP A 37 -30.61 8.67 -14.99
C ASP A 37 -31.31 9.61 -13.98
N GLY A 38 -30.53 10.44 -13.24
CA GLY A 38 -31.04 11.36 -12.22
C GLY A 38 -31.34 10.68 -10.87
N SER A 39 -31.11 9.37 -10.71
CA SER A 39 -31.27 8.67 -9.43
C SER A 39 -30.11 8.96 -8.48
N LEU A 40 -30.40 9.06 -7.17
CA LEU A 40 -29.35 9.19 -6.14
C LEU A 40 -28.87 7.81 -5.72
N SER A 41 -27.59 7.53 -5.91
CA SER A 41 -26.94 6.30 -5.48
C SER A 41 -25.85 6.58 -4.42
N LYS A 42 -25.66 5.64 -3.50
CA LYS A 42 -24.57 5.69 -2.54
C LYS A 42 -23.28 5.32 -3.26
N ARG A 43 -22.31 6.22 -3.23
CA ARG A 43 -20.97 6.01 -3.77
C ARG A 43 -19.96 5.90 -2.63
N LYS A 44 -18.88 5.18 -2.87
CA LYS A 44 -17.80 4.98 -1.91
C LYS A 44 -16.47 4.92 -2.63
N THR A 45 -15.46 5.56 -2.03
CA THR A 45 -14.05 5.39 -2.40
C THR A 45 -13.24 4.93 -1.21
N GLU A 46 -12.12 4.29 -1.48
CA GLU A 46 -11.15 3.87 -0.45
C GLU A 46 -9.75 4.28 -0.89
N GLU A 47 -9.09 5.13 -0.12
CA GLU A 47 -7.73 5.59 -0.35
C GLU A 47 -6.83 5.18 0.83
N LEU A 48 -5.54 4.98 0.55
CA LEU A 48 -4.53 4.81 1.57
C LEU A 48 -3.75 6.10 1.76
N VAL A 49 -3.45 6.44 3.00
CA VAL A 49 -2.59 7.57 3.36
C VAL A 49 -1.44 7.07 4.22
N TYR A 50 -0.23 7.42 3.84
CA TYR A 50 0.95 7.16 4.65
C TYR A 50 1.23 8.37 5.54
N ALA A 51 0.94 8.26 6.84
CA ALA A 51 0.95 9.38 7.77
C ALA A 51 1.58 9.00 9.12
N SER A 52 2.14 9.99 9.83
CA SER A 52 2.77 9.83 11.13
C SER A 52 1.75 9.64 12.27
N SER A 53 0.51 10.10 12.07
CA SER A 53 -0.54 10.05 13.08
C SER A 53 -1.94 10.00 12.47
N TYR A 54 -2.92 9.60 13.29
CA TYR A 54 -4.33 9.66 12.92
C TYR A 54 -4.77 11.10 12.57
N THR A 55 -4.34 12.08 13.34
CA THR A 55 -4.68 13.50 13.12
C THR A 55 -4.13 14.01 11.78
N GLU A 56 -2.95 13.56 11.37
CA GLU A 56 -2.40 13.89 10.05
C GLU A 56 -3.22 13.22 8.94
N ALA A 57 -3.55 11.93 9.08
CA ALA A 57 -4.41 11.24 8.14
C ALA A 57 -5.80 11.90 8.01
N GLU A 58 -6.37 12.41 9.10
CA GLU A 58 -7.63 13.14 9.12
C GLU A 58 -7.53 14.48 8.35
N LYS A 59 -6.46 15.24 8.55
CA LYS A 59 -6.19 16.46 7.77
C LYS A 59 -6.09 16.17 6.28
N VAL A 60 -5.39 15.09 5.92
CA VAL A 60 -5.26 14.65 4.53
C VAL A 60 -6.61 14.25 3.95
N ALA A 61 -7.46 13.53 4.70
CA ALA A 61 -8.80 13.15 4.26
C ALA A 61 -9.66 14.38 3.94
N HIS A 62 -9.65 15.38 4.79
CA HIS A 62 -10.38 16.63 4.56
C HIS A 62 -9.83 17.42 3.36
N ALA A 63 -8.50 17.48 3.21
CA ALA A 63 -7.88 18.16 2.07
C ALA A 63 -8.15 17.42 0.75
N LEU A 64 -8.16 16.09 0.74
CA LEU A 64 -8.51 15.26 -0.40
C LEU A 64 -9.94 15.55 -0.87
N ILE A 65 -10.89 15.56 0.05
CA ILE A 65 -12.29 15.87 -0.25
C ILE A 65 -12.41 17.30 -0.77
N ALA A 66 -11.78 18.28 -0.14
CA ALA A 66 -11.82 19.67 -0.60
C ALA A 66 -11.22 19.83 -2.00
N GLY A 67 -10.14 19.12 -2.33
CA GLY A 67 -9.51 19.11 -3.66
C GLY A 67 -10.38 18.47 -4.74
N GLN A 68 -11.10 17.41 -4.39
CA GLN A 68 -11.99 16.69 -5.32
C GLN A 68 -13.38 17.31 -5.43
N GLN A 69 -13.80 18.13 -4.47
CA GLN A 69 -15.17 18.59 -4.27
C GLN A 69 -15.68 19.57 -5.30
N ARG A 70 -14.82 20.21 -6.07
CA ARG A 70 -15.30 21.27 -6.98
C ARG A 70 -16.36 20.83 -7.98
N ASP A 71 -16.50 19.49 -8.22
CA ASP A 71 -17.47 18.95 -9.18
C ASP A 71 -18.19 17.65 -8.78
N ARG A 72 -17.92 17.03 -7.61
CA ARG A 72 -18.34 15.64 -7.39
C ARG A 72 -19.10 15.32 -6.11
N PHE A 73 -19.09 16.16 -5.09
CA PHE A 73 -19.69 15.81 -3.81
C PHE A 73 -20.84 16.76 -3.44
N SER A 74 -21.97 16.17 -3.08
CA SER A 74 -22.99 16.89 -2.33
C SER A 74 -22.47 17.20 -0.92
N ASP A 75 -23.01 18.20 -0.24
CA ASP A 75 -22.60 18.63 1.12
C ASP A 75 -22.68 17.54 2.22
N ASN A 76 -23.13 16.31 1.87
CA ASN A 76 -23.32 15.19 2.77
C ASN A 76 -22.37 14.04 2.41
N PHE A 77 -21.22 14.01 3.01
CA PHE A 77 -20.29 12.88 2.96
C PHE A 77 -19.91 12.40 4.36
N ASP A 78 -19.71 11.10 4.49
CA ASP A 78 -19.18 10.46 5.69
C ASP A 78 -17.74 10.04 5.44
N ILE A 79 -16.84 10.33 6.39
CA ILE A 79 -15.44 9.91 6.38
C ILE A 79 -15.19 8.91 7.51
N GLU A 80 -14.67 7.75 7.17
CA GLU A 80 -14.15 6.78 8.12
C GLU A 80 -12.65 6.63 7.93
N ILE A 81 -11.85 6.80 8.99
CA ILE A 81 -10.41 6.63 8.96
C ILE A 81 -10.03 5.47 9.86
N VAL A 82 -9.32 4.50 9.29
CA VAL A 82 -8.90 3.29 10.01
C VAL A 82 -7.40 3.08 9.85
N LYS A 83 -6.69 2.93 10.97
CA LYS A 83 -5.29 2.47 10.92
C LYS A 83 -5.25 1.05 10.38
N THR A 84 -4.50 0.82 9.31
CA THR A 84 -4.36 -0.49 8.69
C THR A 84 -3.33 -1.35 9.42
N LYS A 85 -3.24 -2.62 9.03
CA LYS A 85 -2.17 -3.54 9.44
C LYS A 85 -1.09 -3.68 8.36
N ILE A 86 -1.10 -2.79 7.37
CA ILE A 86 -0.08 -2.77 6.31
C ILE A 86 1.24 -2.34 6.94
N THR A 87 2.26 -3.18 6.89
CA THR A 87 3.61 -2.89 7.35
C THR A 87 4.55 -2.65 6.19
N THR A 88 4.37 -3.41 5.11
CA THR A 88 5.23 -3.35 3.92
C THR A 88 4.38 -3.15 2.68
N LEU A 89 4.68 -2.10 1.93
CA LEU A 89 4.08 -1.80 0.64
C LEU A 89 5.19 -1.43 -0.35
N LEU A 90 5.30 -2.23 -1.41
CA LEU A 90 6.29 -2.01 -2.45
C LEU A 90 5.87 -0.82 -3.33
N TYR A 91 6.84 0.02 -3.62
CA TYR A 91 6.66 1.09 -4.59
C TYR A 91 6.57 0.53 -6.01
N SER A 92 5.95 1.27 -6.92
CA SER A 92 5.98 0.97 -8.34
C SER A 92 5.88 2.25 -9.17
N ASN A 93 6.80 2.44 -10.09
CA ASN A 93 6.87 3.58 -11.00
C ASN A 93 5.84 3.53 -12.15
N ILE A 94 5.12 2.41 -12.30
CA ILE A 94 4.08 2.24 -13.33
C ILE A 94 2.76 2.93 -12.99
N LEU A 95 2.58 3.36 -11.73
CA LEU A 95 1.35 4.03 -11.30
C LEU A 95 1.29 5.45 -11.83
N ALA A 96 0.11 5.85 -12.29
CA ALA A 96 -0.18 7.26 -12.58
C ALA A 96 -0.10 8.08 -11.28
N LYS A 97 0.42 9.29 -11.36
CA LYS A 97 0.61 10.16 -10.20
C LYS A 97 0.01 11.55 -10.40
N ASP A 98 -0.37 12.17 -9.31
CA ASP A 98 -0.78 13.57 -9.21
C ASP A 98 -0.07 14.23 -8.01
N GLU A 99 0.66 15.30 -8.26
CA GLU A 99 1.40 16.06 -7.25
C GLU A 99 0.63 17.34 -6.82
N GLY A 100 -0.51 17.62 -7.47
CA GLY A 100 -1.29 18.84 -7.24
C GLY A 100 -2.58 18.66 -6.44
N LEU A 101 -3.01 17.42 -6.22
CA LEU A 101 -4.30 17.14 -5.57
C LEU A 101 -4.35 17.60 -4.11
N VAL A 102 -3.30 17.33 -3.34
CA VAL A 102 -3.14 17.77 -1.96
C VAL A 102 -1.72 18.31 -1.78
N ALA A 103 -1.59 19.54 -1.29
CA ALA A 103 -0.30 20.18 -1.12
C ALA A 103 0.66 19.37 -0.23
N GLY A 104 1.90 19.15 -0.71
CA GLY A 104 2.94 18.40 -0.01
C GLY A 104 2.78 16.86 -0.08
N LEU A 105 1.80 16.36 -0.84
CA LEU A 105 1.58 14.95 -1.06
C LEU A 105 1.66 14.58 -2.55
N VAL A 106 2.10 13.36 -2.81
CA VAL A 106 2.00 12.70 -4.11
C VAL A 106 0.93 11.64 -4.03
N CYS A 107 -0.10 11.75 -4.85
CA CYS A 107 -1.14 10.75 -5.00
C CYS A 107 -0.77 9.80 -6.13
N THR A 108 -0.75 8.50 -5.89
CA THR A 108 -0.57 7.46 -6.91
C THR A 108 -1.86 6.67 -7.05
N TYR A 109 -2.31 6.46 -8.29
CA TYR A 109 -3.61 5.86 -8.60
C TYR A 109 -3.49 4.42 -9.07
N PHE A 110 -4.43 3.59 -8.65
CA PHE A 110 -4.67 2.27 -9.22
C PHE A 110 -5.72 2.37 -10.31
N THR A 111 -5.47 1.74 -11.46
CA THR A 111 -6.35 1.72 -12.64
C THR A 111 -6.97 0.34 -12.80
N GLU A 112 -7.98 0.04 -11.99
CA GLU A 112 -8.54 -1.30 -11.85
C GLU A 112 -9.47 -1.75 -12.97
N SER A 113 -9.99 -0.84 -13.79
CA SER A 113 -11.22 -1.08 -14.55
C SER A 113 -11.05 -1.74 -15.91
N GLU A 114 -9.83 -2.07 -16.34
CA GLU A 114 -9.59 -2.61 -17.69
C GLU A 114 -8.62 -3.79 -17.66
N GLU A 115 -8.60 -4.60 -18.70
CA GLU A 115 -7.78 -5.82 -18.83
C GLU A 115 -6.27 -5.62 -18.58
N THR A 116 -5.80 -4.38 -18.53
CA THR A 116 -4.42 -3.99 -18.26
C THR A 116 -4.27 -3.16 -16.97
N GLY A 117 -5.33 -3.04 -16.18
CA GLY A 117 -5.35 -2.20 -14.97
C GLY A 117 -4.42 -2.72 -13.88
N VAL A 118 -3.76 -1.79 -13.20
CA VAL A 118 -2.91 -2.09 -12.04
C VAL A 118 -3.71 -1.85 -10.77
N GLY A 119 -3.94 -2.90 -10.00
CA GLY A 119 -4.59 -2.83 -8.68
C GLY A 119 -3.58 -3.02 -7.55
N LEU A 120 -4.04 -2.84 -6.31
CA LEU A 120 -3.26 -3.16 -5.12
C LEU A 120 -3.55 -4.61 -4.68
N TYR A 121 -2.51 -5.35 -4.35
CA TYR A 121 -2.62 -6.74 -3.89
C TYR A 121 -1.85 -6.95 -2.59
N GLY A 122 -2.49 -7.59 -1.61
CA GLY A 122 -1.85 -8.10 -0.41
C GLY A 122 -1.43 -9.57 -0.59
N VAL A 123 -0.13 -9.83 -0.58
CA VAL A 123 0.45 -11.17 -0.77
C VAL A 123 0.88 -11.73 0.57
N LYS A 124 0.26 -12.85 0.97
CA LYS A 124 0.61 -13.55 2.21
C LYS A 124 1.83 -14.44 1.98
N VAL A 125 2.91 -14.14 2.68
CA VAL A 125 4.18 -14.86 2.64
C VAL A 125 4.40 -15.56 3.97
N MET A 126 4.87 -16.80 3.91
CA MET A 126 5.33 -17.56 5.05
C MET A 126 6.84 -17.69 4.96
N PHE A 127 7.55 -17.19 5.94
CA PHE A 127 9.00 -17.33 6.08
C PHE A 127 9.33 -18.50 7.00
N THR A 128 10.32 -19.29 6.61
CA THR A 128 10.87 -20.39 7.43
C THR A 128 12.23 -19.99 7.97
N ALA A 129 12.43 -20.11 9.26
CA ALA A 129 13.71 -19.89 9.93
C ALA A 129 14.04 -21.11 10.79
N LEU A 130 15.28 -21.61 10.70
CA LEU A 130 15.76 -22.63 11.60
C LEU A 130 16.24 -21.99 12.91
N ASN A 131 15.81 -22.55 14.01
CA ASN A 131 16.35 -22.20 15.32
C ASN A 131 17.71 -22.89 15.47
N GLU A 132 18.81 -22.15 15.50
CA GLU A 132 20.17 -22.68 15.58
C GLU A 132 20.46 -23.49 16.86
N LYS A 133 19.66 -23.29 17.94
CA LYS A 133 19.88 -23.96 19.22
C LYS A 133 19.27 -25.36 19.28
N ASN A 134 18.14 -25.58 18.63
CA ASN A 134 17.41 -26.85 18.73
C ASN A 134 17.07 -27.50 17.38
N GLY A 135 17.43 -26.83 16.26
CA GLY A 135 17.13 -27.31 14.90
C GLY A 135 15.65 -27.27 14.51
N GLU A 136 14.79 -26.67 15.32
CA GLU A 136 13.36 -26.58 15.00
C GLU A 136 13.09 -25.48 13.97
N GLU A 137 12.16 -25.77 13.05
CA GLU A 137 11.67 -24.79 12.10
C GLU A 137 10.66 -23.83 12.76
N LYS A 138 10.88 -22.54 12.59
CA LYS A 138 9.97 -21.48 13.00
C LYS A 138 9.35 -20.84 11.76
N HIS A 139 8.02 -20.86 11.69
CA HIS A 139 7.27 -20.20 10.61
C HIS A 139 6.73 -18.86 11.08
N THR A 140 6.95 -17.80 10.27
CA THR A 140 6.35 -16.49 10.48
C THR A 140 5.57 -16.10 9.24
N HIS A 141 4.48 -15.35 9.42
CA HIS A 141 3.64 -14.89 8.31
C HIS A 141 3.66 -13.38 8.24
N GLU A 142 3.76 -12.87 7.02
CA GLU A 142 3.65 -11.45 6.71
C GLU A 142 2.75 -11.25 5.49
N VAL A 143 2.09 -10.09 5.41
CA VAL A 143 1.38 -9.68 4.19
C VAL A 143 2.09 -8.48 3.61
N ILE A 144 2.70 -8.68 2.45
CA ILE A 144 3.39 -7.65 1.70
C ILE A 144 2.47 -7.14 0.61
N TYR A 145 2.27 -5.83 0.55
CA TYR A 145 1.43 -5.20 -0.45
C TYR A 145 2.25 -4.77 -1.67
N THR A 146 1.70 -4.97 -2.85
CA THR A 146 2.34 -4.57 -4.11
C THR A 146 1.30 -4.17 -5.16
N PRO A 147 1.56 -3.12 -5.95
CA PRO A 147 0.81 -2.88 -7.19
C PRO A 147 1.06 -4.02 -8.18
N ALA A 148 -0.01 -4.54 -8.79
CA ALA A 148 0.09 -5.64 -9.76
C ALA A 148 -1.14 -5.66 -10.68
N THR A 149 -1.03 -6.39 -11.80
CA THR A 149 -2.13 -6.58 -12.75
C THR A 149 -2.99 -7.81 -12.44
N SER A 150 -2.48 -8.72 -11.61
CA SER A 150 -3.18 -9.95 -11.20
C SER A 150 -2.57 -10.55 -9.94
N ASN A 151 -3.26 -11.53 -9.34
CA ASN A 151 -2.73 -12.31 -8.21
C ASN A 151 -1.40 -13.03 -8.57
N ALA A 152 -1.28 -13.50 -9.80
CA ALA A 152 -0.07 -14.16 -10.28
C ALA A 152 1.09 -13.17 -10.41
N ASP A 153 0.88 -12.00 -11.04
CA ASP A 153 1.86 -10.92 -11.15
C ASP A 153 2.29 -10.42 -9.76
N ALA A 154 1.34 -10.22 -8.83
CA ALA A 154 1.65 -9.85 -7.46
C ALA A 154 2.57 -10.85 -6.76
N SER A 155 2.27 -12.15 -6.91
CA SER A 155 3.08 -13.22 -6.34
C SER A 155 4.49 -13.25 -6.93
N GLU A 156 4.62 -13.01 -8.23
CA GLU A 156 5.91 -12.99 -8.94
C GLU A 156 6.76 -11.79 -8.53
N ARG A 157 6.14 -10.60 -8.39
CA ARG A 157 6.81 -9.39 -7.91
C ARG A 157 7.36 -9.58 -6.50
N ILE A 158 6.60 -10.21 -5.60
CA ILE A 158 7.07 -10.49 -4.25
C ILE A 158 8.22 -11.50 -4.27
N LYS A 159 8.15 -12.57 -5.08
CA LYS A 159 9.26 -13.51 -5.23
C LYS A 159 10.52 -12.83 -5.72
N LYS A 160 10.41 -11.97 -6.74
CA LYS A 160 11.53 -11.19 -7.27
C LYS A 160 12.12 -10.23 -6.21
N HIS A 161 11.24 -9.57 -5.43
CA HIS A 161 11.67 -8.65 -4.38
C HIS A 161 12.41 -9.36 -3.24
N LEU A 162 11.92 -10.51 -2.81
CA LEU A 162 12.55 -11.28 -1.72
C LEU A 162 13.81 -12.03 -2.17
N GLY A 163 13.92 -12.37 -3.47
CA GLY A 163 15.06 -13.09 -4.03
C GLY A 163 15.19 -14.51 -3.49
N ASP A 164 16.29 -15.18 -3.88
CA ASP A 164 16.54 -16.60 -3.54
C ASP A 164 17.29 -16.80 -2.22
N SER A 165 17.69 -15.71 -1.55
CA SER A 165 18.50 -15.77 -0.32
C SER A 165 17.69 -16.08 0.93
N ILE A 166 16.36 -16.06 0.84
CA ILE A 166 15.43 -16.23 1.96
C ILE A 166 14.53 -17.41 1.67
N ASP A 167 14.37 -18.30 2.65
CA ASP A 167 13.41 -19.41 2.54
C ASP A 167 12.01 -18.92 2.86
N PHE A 168 11.15 -18.87 1.83
CA PHE A 168 9.77 -18.43 1.93
C PHE A 168 8.84 -19.15 0.96
N VAL A 169 7.55 -19.13 1.29
CA VAL A 169 6.48 -19.65 0.45
C VAL A 169 5.39 -18.59 0.33
N VAL A 170 5.02 -18.22 -0.91
CA VAL A 170 3.83 -17.42 -1.17
C VAL A 170 2.60 -18.32 -0.97
N ARG A 171 1.71 -17.94 -0.05
CA ARG A 171 0.53 -18.72 0.33
C ARG A 171 -0.74 -18.27 -0.40
N ASP A 172 -0.90 -16.96 -0.54
CA ASP A 172 -2.13 -16.38 -1.10
C ASP A 172 -1.83 -14.95 -1.58
N ALA A 173 -2.58 -14.49 -2.57
CA ALA A 173 -2.57 -13.11 -3.04
C ALA A 173 -4.00 -12.63 -3.19
N LYS A 174 -4.35 -11.51 -2.53
CA LYS A 174 -5.70 -10.94 -2.52
C LYS A 174 -5.69 -9.52 -3.01
N PHE A 175 -6.64 -9.23 -3.87
CA PHE A 175 -6.94 -7.87 -4.31
C PHE A 175 -7.40 -7.00 -3.14
N ASP A 176 -6.89 -5.76 -3.08
CA ASP A 176 -7.29 -4.71 -2.14
C ASP A 176 -8.04 -3.60 -2.90
N LYS A 177 -9.10 -3.07 -2.29
CA LYS A 177 -10.02 -2.10 -2.90
C LYS A 177 -9.52 -0.65 -2.87
N ALA A 178 -8.30 -0.39 -2.40
CA ALA A 178 -7.76 0.96 -2.42
C ALA A 178 -7.62 1.46 -3.87
N GLU A 179 -8.13 2.66 -4.14
CA GLU A 179 -8.08 3.30 -5.45
C GLU A 179 -6.83 4.16 -5.63
N SER A 180 -6.23 4.60 -4.52
CA SER A 180 -5.01 5.41 -4.53
C SER A 180 -4.21 5.30 -3.24
N ILE A 181 -2.97 5.78 -3.29
CA ILE A 181 -2.13 5.98 -2.11
C ILE A 181 -1.60 7.41 -2.12
N LEU A 182 -1.75 8.11 -1.00
CA LEU A 182 -1.18 9.43 -0.77
C LEU A 182 0.09 9.31 0.08
N TRP A 183 1.18 9.81 -0.45
CA TRP A 183 2.51 9.77 0.14
C TRP A 183 2.99 11.18 0.47
N PRO A 184 3.66 11.43 1.62
CA PRO A 184 4.50 12.60 1.77
C PRO A 184 5.51 12.69 0.62
N GLU A 185 5.71 13.89 0.08
CA GLU A 185 6.53 14.09 -1.13
C GLU A 185 7.98 13.63 -0.97
N ASP A 186 8.56 13.84 0.21
CA ASP A 186 9.90 13.39 0.56
C ASP A 186 10.02 11.86 0.63
N VAL A 187 9.03 11.18 1.24
CA VAL A 187 8.94 9.71 1.29
C VAL A 187 8.77 9.13 -0.12
N TYR A 188 7.90 9.75 -0.93
CA TYR A 188 7.71 9.34 -2.31
C TYR A 188 9.02 9.38 -3.11
N LYS A 189 9.76 10.50 -3.04
CA LYS A 189 11.04 10.67 -3.73
C LYS A 189 12.08 9.64 -3.32
N GLN A 190 12.14 9.30 -2.03
CA GLN A 190 13.06 8.26 -1.53
C GLN A 190 12.69 6.87 -2.07
N LYS A 191 11.42 6.50 -2.04
CA LYS A 191 10.95 5.21 -2.57
C LYS A 191 11.16 5.11 -4.09
N ALA A 192 10.89 6.17 -4.83
CA ALA A 192 11.10 6.24 -6.27
C ALA A 192 12.59 6.12 -6.66
N SER A 193 13.50 6.67 -5.86
CA SER A 193 14.94 6.54 -6.11
C SER A 193 15.49 5.16 -5.79
N SER A 194 14.93 4.45 -4.80
CA SER A 194 15.34 3.10 -4.42
C SER A 194 14.88 2.02 -5.41
N ASP A 195 13.80 2.26 -6.13
CA ASP A 195 13.25 1.32 -7.14
C ASP A 195 13.97 1.45 -8.51
N ALA A 196 14.74 2.52 -8.69
CA ALA A 196 15.52 2.78 -9.92
C ALA A 196 16.94 2.19 -9.90
N ALA A 197 17.38 1.63 -8.79
CA ALA A 197 18.70 1.02 -8.57
C ALA A 197 18.65 -0.50 -8.62
#